data_4fb39ad5a0c72e606d4a0841e2521113
#
_entry.id   4fb39ad5a0c72e606d4a0841e2521113
#
_cell.length_a   1.000
_cell.length_b   1.000
_cell.length_c   1.000
_cell.angle_alpha   90.00
_cell.angle_beta   90.00
_cell.angle_gamma   90.00
#
_symmetry.space_group_name_H-M   'P 1'
#
loop_
_entity.id
_entity.type
_entity.pdbx_description
1 polymer ?
#
loop_
_entity_poly.entity_id
_entity_poly.type
_entity_poly.pdbx_seq_one_letter_code
_entity_poly.pdbx_strand_id
1 'polypeptide(L)'
;DNLINDAKSTNSVNTILLDDSGALVGENSDVFGLQAAYLKEIPDAQNKKALVIGSGGVAPSVILSLQKSKIHNISIINRTHEKSLFLKKKFNFLNVLEWKFLQSVITKFDVIVNATSLGLKNGKDFEFDFENVKNNLIFIDTIYNPLETKTVKFLKEKKIKTFNGLDMFIYQGQKSFYLWNKINPEIDQELINLLISKL
;
A
#
# COMPACT_ATOMS: atom_id res chain seq x y z
N ASP A 1 -2.48 19.68 -18.53
CA ASP A 1 -2.71 18.38 -17.91
C ASP A 1 -3.03 18.59 -16.43
N ASN A 2 -4.16 18.07 -16.00
CA ASN A 2 -4.68 18.28 -14.65
C ASN A 2 -4.61 16.99 -13.83
N LEU A 3 -4.24 17.12 -12.56
CA LEU A 3 -4.41 16.07 -11.56
C LEU A 3 -5.73 16.29 -10.83
N ILE A 4 -6.48 15.21 -10.60
CA ILE A 4 -7.73 15.26 -9.83
C ILE A 4 -7.67 14.36 -8.61
N ASN A 5 -8.56 14.59 -7.64
CA ASN A 5 -8.79 13.77 -6.45
C ASN A 5 -7.50 13.27 -5.77
N ASP A 6 -7.32 11.96 -5.72
CA ASP A 6 -6.21 11.33 -5.02
C ASP A 6 -4.87 11.49 -5.76
N ALA A 7 -4.88 11.64 -7.09
CA ALA A 7 -3.68 11.98 -7.84
C ALA A 7 -3.12 13.36 -7.45
N LYS A 8 -3.98 14.36 -7.24
CA LYS A 8 -3.58 15.68 -6.75
C LYS A 8 -2.98 15.60 -5.34
N SER A 9 -3.60 14.80 -4.48
CA SER A 9 -3.14 14.61 -3.10
C SER A 9 -1.85 13.80 -2.99
N THR A 10 -1.64 12.82 -3.85
CA THR A 10 -0.46 11.95 -3.85
C THR A 10 0.66 12.46 -4.76
N ASN A 11 0.34 13.27 -5.77
CA ASN A 11 1.20 13.61 -6.91
C ASN A 11 1.71 12.34 -7.62
N SER A 12 0.85 11.35 -7.70
CA SER A 12 1.10 10.06 -8.34
C SER A 12 -0.12 9.69 -9.18
N VAL A 13 0.09 9.26 -10.41
CA VAL A 13 -0.95 8.91 -11.38
C VAL A 13 -0.73 7.47 -11.83
N ASN A 14 -1.79 6.67 -11.81
CA ASN A 14 -1.83 5.35 -12.41
C ASN A 14 -3.01 5.18 -13.39
N THR A 15 -3.91 6.16 -13.47
CA THR A 15 -5.07 6.16 -14.36
C THR A 15 -5.16 7.49 -15.10
N ILE A 16 -5.27 7.46 -16.42
CA ILE A 16 -5.41 8.65 -17.26
C ILE A 16 -6.79 8.65 -17.91
N LEU A 17 -7.44 9.80 -17.88
CA LEU A 17 -8.77 10.05 -18.42
C LEU A 17 -8.73 11.22 -19.42
N LEU A 18 -9.74 11.30 -20.27
CA LEU A 18 -10.07 12.53 -20.99
C LEU A 18 -11.23 13.21 -20.28
N ASP A 19 -11.13 14.49 -20.07
CA ASP A 19 -12.28 15.30 -19.62
C ASP A 19 -13.19 15.69 -20.79
N ASP A 20 -14.29 16.37 -20.49
CA ASP A 20 -15.30 16.78 -21.49
C ASP A 20 -14.73 17.74 -22.55
N SER A 21 -13.59 18.38 -22.29
CA SER A 21 -12.88 19.24 -23.25
C SER A 21 -11.86 18.48 -24.10
N GLY A 22 -11.64 17.19 -23.82
CA GLY A 22 -10.62 16.36 -24.44
C GLY A 22 -9.21 16.53 -23.84
N ALA A 23 -9.07 17.22 -22.71
CA ALA A 23 -7.80 17.35 -22.01
C ALA A 23 -7.48 16.10 -21.18
N LEU A 24 -6.18 15.77 -21.07
CA LEU A 24 -5.72 14.66 -20.23
C LEU A 24 -5.84 15.00 -18.75
N VAL A 25 -6.42 14.08 -17.99
CA VAL A 25 -6.61 14.19 -16.54
C VAL A 25 -6.03 12.95 -15.86
N GLY A 26 -5.16 13.18 -14.88
CA GLY A 26 -4.54 12.10 -14.09
C GLY A 26 -5.32 11.81 -12.80
N GLU A 27 -5.57 10.54 -12.54
CA GLU A 27 -6.18 10.02 -11.30
C GLU A 27 -5.32 8.93 -10.68
N ASN A 28 -5.54 8.67 -9.38
CA ASN A 28 -4.86 7.62 -8.62
C ASN A 28 -5.87 6.65 -8.03
N SER A 29 -5.94 5.46 -8.62
CA SER A 29 -6.84 4.39 -8.15
C SER A 29 -6.22 3.51 -7.06
N ASP A 30 -4.89 3.59 -6.78
CA ASP A 30 -4.23 2.80 -5.74
C ASP A 30 -4.77 3.11 -4.35
N VAL A 31 -5.10 4.38 -4.08
CA VAL A 31 -5.68 4.81 -2.81
C VAL A 31 -6.99 4.09 -2.55
N PHE A 32 -7.87 4.04 -3.55
CA PHE A 32 -9.11 3.28 -3.47
C PHE A 32 -8.85 1.79 -3.31
N GLY A 33 -7.91 1.23 -4.09
CA GLY A 33 -7.55 -0.19 -4.04
C GLY A 33 -7.16 -0.63 -2.64
N LEU A 34 -6.26 0.11 -1.98
CA LEU A 34 -5.82 -0.17 -0.61
C LEU A 34 -6.96 -0.07 0.42
N GLN A 35 -7.80 0.98 0.31
CA GLN A 35 -8.92 1.15 1.23
C GLN A 35 -9.96 0.03 1.07
N ALA A 36 -10.32 -0.30 -0.17
CA ALA A 36 -11.31 -1.32 -0.46
C ALA A 36 -10.84 -2.72 -0.07
N ALA A 37 -9.54 -3.01 -0.27
CA ALA A 37 -8.98 -4.33 0.01
C ALA A 37 -8.80 -4.60 1.51
N TYR A 38 -8.25 -3.64 2.27
CA TYR A 38 -7.71 -3.98 3.59
C TYR A 38 -8.09 -3.00 4.69
N LEU A 39 -8.03 -1.69 4.40
CA LEU A 39 -7.97 -0.69 5.46
C LEU A 39 -9.32 -0.45 6.13
N LYS A 40 -10.44 -0.65 5.44
CA LYS A 40 -11.79 -0.53 6.01
C LYS A 40 -12.10 -1.56 7.09
N GLU A 41 -11.33 -2.68 7.11
CA GLU A 41 -11.53 -3.77 8.05
C GLU A 41 -10.59 -3.70 9.26
N ILE A 42 -9.75 -2.67 9.36
CA ILE A 42 -8.87 -2.50 10.50
C ILE A 42 -9.66 -1.96 11.69
N PRO A 43 -9.85 -2.75 12.75
CA PRO A 43 -10.59 -2.30 13.92
C PRO A 43 -9.81 -1.24 14.66
N ASP A 44 -10.51 -0.25 15.24
CA ASP A 44 -9.94 0.80 16.09
C ASP A 44 -8.76 1.54 15.39
N ALA A 45 -8.94 1.85 14.10
CA ALA A 45 -7.89 2.39 13.23
C ALA A 45 -7.25 3.68 13.80
N GLN A 46 -8.03 4.53 14.45
CA GLN A 46 -7.58 5.81 15.01
C GLN A 46 -6.51 5.67 16.11
N ASN A 47 -6.48 4.54 16.81
CA ASN A 47 -5.52 4.24 17.88
C ASN A 47 -4.32 3.42 17.38
N LYS A 48 -4.27 3.06 16.09
CA LYS A 48 -3.19 2.27 15.50
C LYS A 48 -1.99 3.15 15.11
N LYS A 49 -0.80 2.55 15.27
CA LYS A 49 0.46 3.08 14.76
C LYS A 49 0.84 2.32 13.50
N ALA A 50 1.02 3.02 12.40
CA ALA A 50 1.41 2.42 11.13
C ALA A 50 2.86 2.73 10.76
N LEU A 51 3.54 1.74 10.18
CA LEU A 51 4.85 1.88 9.55
C LEU A 51 4.72 1.60 8.06
N VAL A 52 5.12 2.55 7.24
CA VAL A 52 5.30 2.37 5.79
C VAL A 52 6.77 2.10 5.52
N ILE A 53 7.08 0.93 4.99
CA ILE A 53 8.45 0.58 4.58
C ILE A 53 8.55 0.84 3.08
N GLY A 54 9.37 1.83 2.71
CA GLY A 54 9.57 2.25 1.34
C GLY A 54 9.02 3.66 1.04
N SER A 55 9.68 4.36 0.12
CA SER A 55 9.31 5.69 -0.38
C SER A 55 9.29 5.72 -1.91
N GLY A 56 8.84 4.61 -2.51
CA GLY A 56 8.66 4.46 -3.96
C GLY A 56 7.33 5.04 -4.47
N GLY A 57 6.99 4.71 -5.71
CA GLY A 57 5.81 5.26 -6.40
C GLY A 57 4.47 4.98 -5.70
N VAL A 58 4.31 3.83 -5.05
CA VAL A 58 3.08 3.46 -4.32
C VAL A 58 2.99 4.09 -2.92
N ALA A 59 4.11 4.50 -2.34
CA ALA A 59 4.15 4.99 -0.96
C ALA A 59 3.23 6.21 -0.69
N PRO A 60 3.11 7.21 -1.58
CA PRO A 60 2.15 8.30 -1.40
C PRO A 60 0.70 7.81 -1.30
N SER A 61 0.33 6.80 -2.11
CA SER A 61 -1.01 6.20 -2.10
C SER A 61 -1.26 5.43 -0.80
N VAL A 62 -0.26 4.69 -0.31
CA VAL A 62 -0.31 4.01 1.00
C VAL A 62 -0.53 5.00 2.13
N ILE A 63 0.26 6.08 2.19
CA ILE A 63 0.18 7.11 3.23
C ILE A 63 -1.21 7.76 3.23
N LEU A 64 -1.70 8.18 2.07
CA LEU A 64 -3.00 8.81 1.95
C LEU A 64 -4.14 7.85 2.30
N SER A 65 -4.04 6.57 1.91
CA SER A 65 -5.03 5.54 2.24
C SER A 65 -5.13 5.32 3.75
N LEU A 66 -3.99 5.20 4.45
CA LEU A 66 -3.93 5.06 5.91
C LEU A 66 -4.59 6.27 6.59
N GLN A 67 -4.26 7.50 6.16
CA GLN A 67 -4.83 8.72 6.70
C GLN A 67 -6.36 8.77 6.50
N LYS A 68 -6.84 8.49 5.29
CA LYS A 68 -8.28 8.42 4.98
C LYS A 68 -9.01 7.35 5.78
N SER A 69 -8.31 6.28 6.16
CA SER A 69 -8.82 5.20 7.01
C SER A 69 -8.66 5.49 8.51
N LYS A 70 -8.44 6.77 8.88
CA LYS A 70 -8.32 7.27 10.26
C LYS A 70 -7.09 6.78 11.04
N ILE A 71 -6.09 6.24 10.36
CA ILE A 71 -4.78 5.96 10.98
C ILE A 71 -3.93 7.22 10.82
N HIS A 72 -3.75 7.98 11.91
CA HIS A 72 -3.06 9.27 11.87
C HIS A 72 -1.61 9.19 12.37
N ASN A 73 -1.25 8.17 13.16
CA ASN A 73 0.11 7.96 13.62
C ASN A 73 0.88 7.11 12.60
N ILE A 74 1.43 7.78 11.59
CA ILE A 74 2.11 7.13 10.45
C ILE A 74 3.58 7.48 10.49
N SER A 75 4.41 6.44 10.55
CA SER A 75 5.86 6.52 10.35
C SER A 75 6.25 5.97 8.99
N ILE A 76 7.31 6.54 8.42
CA ILE A 76 7.88 6.06 7.16
C ILE A 76 9.37 5.79 7.34
N ILE A 77 9.83 4.72 6.73
CA ILE A 77 11.22 4.31 6.73
C ILE A 77 11.63 3.89 5.32
N ASN A 78 12.80 4.34 4.87
CA ASN A 78 13.34 3.96 3.57
C ASN A 78 14.87 3.93 3.60
N ARG A 79 15.46 3.02 2.82
CA ARG A 79 16.93 2.90 2.73
C ARG A 79 17.60 4.22 2.34
N THR A 80 17.02 4.93 1.38
CA THR A 80 17.42 6.30 1.01
C THR A 80 16.60 7.28 1.82
N HIS A 81 17.17 7.82 2.90
CA HIS A 81 16.48 8.66 3.89
C HIS A 81 15.85 9.91 3.27
N GLU A 82 16.55 10.53 2.30
CA GLU A 82 16.13 11.76 1.60
C GLU A 82 14.78 11.59 0.90
N LYS A 83 14.48 10.39 0.38
CA LYS A 83 13.17 10.10 -0.25
C LYS A 83 12.04 10.15 0.78
N SER A 84 12.27 9.69 2.01
CA SER A 84 11.29 9.81 3.10
C SER A 84 11.10 11.25 3.54
N LEU A 85 12.18 12.02 3.62
CA LEU A 85 12.11 13.47 3.91
C LEU A 85 11.37 14.25 2.81
N PHE A 86 11.52 13.86 1.55
CA PHE A 86 10.75 14.44 0.45
C PHE A 86 9.25 14.19 0.62
N LEU A 87 8.85 12.97 0.99
CA LEU A 87 7.44 12.67 1.27
C LEU A 87 6.93 13.41 2.50
N LYS A 88 7.76 13.62 3.54
CA LYS A 88 7.38 14.43 4.70
C LYS A 88 7.08 15.89 4.35
N LYS A 89 7.75 16.48 3.36
CA LYS A 89 7.41 17.84 2.90
C LYS A 89 5.98 17.93 2.37
N LYS A 90 5.47 16.85 1.81
CA LYS A 90 4.11 16.76 1.29
C LYS A 90 3.10 16.33 2.36
N PHE A 91 3.45 15.33 3.15
CA PHE A 91 2.64 14.78 4.23
C PHE A 91 3.29 15.17 5.57
N ASN A 92 3.07 16.41 6.00
CA ASN A 92 3.75 17.02 7.16
C ASN A 92 3.53 16.27 8.49
N PHE A 93 2.50 15.44 8.58
CA PHE A 93 2.20 14.60 9.76
C PHE A 93 3.08 13.35 9.87
N LEU A 94 3.84 12.96 8.82
CA LEU A 94 4.68 11.76 8.85
C LEU A 94 5.81 11.86 9.88
N ASN A 95 6.06 10.75 10.57
CA ASN A 95 7.29 10.55 11.34
C ASN A 95 8.31 9.82 10.45
N VAL A 96 9.43 10.46 10.15
CA VAL A 96 10.50 9.83 9.35
C VAL A 96 11.50 9.15 10.25
N LEU A 97 11.76 7.87 9.98
CA LEU A 97 12.71 7.05 10.72
C LEU A 97 13.91 6.70 9.84
N GLU A 98 15.07 6.52 10.45
CA GLU A 98 16.27 6.08 9.74
C GLU A 98 16.28 4.56 9.60
N TRP A 99 16.70 4.09 8.42
CA TRP A 99 16.73 2.66 8.07
C TRP A 99 17.46 1.78 9.09
N LYS A 100 18.55 2.27 9.66
CA LYS A 100 19.34 1.52 10.67
C LYS A 100 18.54 1.13 11.92
N PHE A 101 17.43 1.84 12.19
CA PHE A 101 16.59 1.55 13.36
C PHE A 101 15.42 0.60 13.05
N LEU A 102 15.24 0.17 11.80
CA LEU A 102 14.08 -0.63 11.39
C LEU A 102 13.85 -1.84 12.30
N GLN A 103 14.89 -2.66 12.53
CA GLN A 103 14.80 -3.85 13.40
C GLN A 103 14.36 -3.50 14.83
N SER A 104 14.82 -2.39 15.38
CA SER A 104 14.51 -1.99 16.76
C SER A 104 13.14 -1.34 16.94
N VAL A 105 12.57 -0.79 15.85
CA VAL A 105 11.29 -0.09 15.94
C VAL A 105 10.10 -0.91 15.44
N ILE A 106 10.34 -1.94 14.64
CA ILE A 106 9.30 -2.74 13.99
C ILE A 106 8.27 -3.33 14.99
N THR A 107 8.72 -3.62 16.21
CA THR A 107 7.90 -4.15 17.30
C THR A 107 6.88 -3.16 17.86
N LYS A 108 6.99 -1.87 17.51
CA LYS A 108 6.17 -0.79 18.08
C LYS A 108 4.89 -0.52 17.28
N PHE A 109 4.76 -1.11 16.09
CA PHE A 109 3.67 -0.83 15.16
C PHE A 109 2.56 -1.86 15.22
N ASP A 110 1.36 -1.41 14.90
CA ASP A 110 0.14 -2.23 14.85
C ASP A 110 -0.23 -2.59 13.41
N VAL A 111 0.22 -1.76 12.46
CA VAL A 111 0.07 -1.95 11.02
C VAL A 111 1.42 -1.71 10.36
N ILE A 112 1.87 -2.63 9.53
CA ILE A 112 3.08 -2.46 8.71
C ILE A 112 2.70 -2.68 7.26
N VAL A 113 3.08 -1.72 6.39
CA VAL A 113 2.84 -1.82 4.95
C VAL A 113 4.17 -1.88 4.22
N ASN A 114 4.42 -2.96 3.49
CA ASN A 114 5.53 -3.05 2.55
C ASN A 114 5.18 -2.30 1.26
N ALA A 115 5.77 -1.14 1.07
CA ALA A 115 5.68 -0.31 -0.13
C ALA A 115 7.01 -0.32 -0.93
N THR A 116 7.78 -1.41 -0.81
CA THR A 116 9.03 -1.64 -1.54
C THR A 116 8.88 -2.74 -2.58
N SER A 117 9.95 -2.99 -3.32
CA SER A 117 10.08 -4.17 -4.18
C SER A 117 10.72 -5.38 -3.46
N LEU A 118 10.95 -5.31 -2.15
CA LEU A 118 11.52 -6.43 -1.38
C LEU A 118 10.51 -7.55 -1.24
N GLY A 119 10.85 -8.72 -1.76
CA GLY A 119 9.98 -9.89 -1.83
C GLY A 119 9.40 -10.18 -3.21
N LEU A 120 9.62 -9.33 -4.22
CA LEU A 120 9.25 -9.64 -5.60
C LEU A 120 9.93 -10.91 -6.11
N LYS A 121 9.27 -11.64 -7.00
CA LYS A 121 9.84 -12.81 -7.71
C LYS A 121 11.18 -12.41 -8.37
N ASN A 122 12.22 -13.18 -8.07
CA ASN A 122 13.60 -12.89 -8.50
C ASN A 122 14.22 -11.59 -7.96
N GLY A 123 13.58 -10.95 -6.98
CA GLY A 123 14.08 -9.76 -6.30
C GLY A 123 14.85 -10.09 -5.02
N LYS A 124 15.17 -9.03 -4.27
CA LYS A 124 15.75 -9.15 -2.93
C LYS A 124 14.65 -9.31 -1.90
N ASP A 125 14.96 -9.98 -0.81
CA ASP A 125 14.12 -10.05 0.39
C ASP A 125 14.54 -9.00 1.43
N PHE A 126 13.79 -8.91 2.51
CA PHE A 126 14.20 -8.16 3.68
C PHE A 126 15.42 -8.81 4.33
N GLU A 127 16.39 -8.00 4.73
CA GLU A 127 17.61 -8.42 5.45
C GLU A 127 17.45 -8.44 6.97
N PHE A 128 16.24 -8.10 7.47
CA PHE A 128 15.88 -8.12 8.88
C PHE A 128 14.72 -9.10 9.11
N ASP A 129 14.55 -9.52 10.36
CA ASP A 129 13.52 -10.46 10.75
C ASP A 129 12.28 -9.77 11.34
N PHE A 130 11.18 -10.50 11.34
CA PHE A 130 9.90 -10.12 11.95
C PHE A 130 9.61 -10.93 13.21
N GLU A 131 10.66 -11.48 13.88
CA GLU A 131 10.51 -12.37 15.02
C GLU A 131 9.74 -11.76 16.19
N ASN A 132 10.04 -10.51 16.51
CA ASN A 132 9.54 -9.84 17.70
C ASN A 132 8.41 -8.84 17.41
N VAL A 133 7.68 -9.00 16.32
CA VAL A 133 6.52 -8.15 16.04
C VAL A 133 5.37 -8.45 17.00
N LYS A 134 4.43 -7.51 17.15
CA LYS A 134 3.24 -7.72 17.99
C LYS A 134 2.39 -8.87 17.47
N ASN A 135 1.82 -9.67 18.35
CA ASN A 135 0.89 -10.75 17.99
C ASN A 135 -0.37 -10.25 17.27
N ASN A 136 -0.77 -9.01 17.49
CA ASN A 136 -1.91 -8.36 16.86
C ASN A 136 -1.50 -7.44 15.68
N LEU A 137 -0.27 -7.58 15.16
CA LEU A 137 0.18 -6.88 13.97
C LEU A 137 -0.73 -7.22 12.79
N ILE A 138 -0.98 -6.23 11.95
CA ILE A 138 -1.52 -6.40 10.61
C ILE A 138 -0.41 -6.05 9.63
N PHE A 139 0.00 -7.01 8.81
CA PHE A 139 1.00 -6.80 7.77
C PHE A 139 0.33 -6.76 6.39
N ILE A 140 0.57 -5.71 5.65
CA ILE A 140 0.08 -5.53 4.29
C ILE A 140 1.28 -5.50 3.35
N ASP A 141 1.35 -6.45 2.44
CA ASP A 141 2.33 -6.46 1.37
C ASP A 141 1.69 -5.91 0.09
N THR A 142 2.29 -4.90 -0.54
CA THR A 142 1.78 -4.43 -1.84
C THR A 142 2.19 -5.34 -2.99
N ILE A 143 3.00 -6.37 -2.71
CA ILE A 143 3.44 -7.35 -3.70
C ILE A 143 2.34 -8.42 -3.90
N TYR A 144 2.05 -8.73 -5.15
CA TYR A 144 1.13 -9.79 -5.56
C TYR A 144 1.78 -10.89 -6.42
N ASN A 145 3.04 -10.71 -6.82
CA ASN A 145 3.82 -11.74 -7.51
C ASN A 145 5.23 -11.83 -6.88
N PRO A 146 5.50 -12.86 -6.06
CA PRO A 146 4.62 -14.00 -5.74
C PRO A 146 3.43 -13.60 -4.86
N LEU A 147 2.37 -14.41 -4.85
CA LEU A 147 1.20 -14.21 -3.95
C LEU A 147 1.58 -14.22 -2.48
N GLU A 148 2.59 -14.99 -2.14
CA GLU A 148 3.15 -15.07 -0.79
C GLU A 148 4.65 -14.84 -0.84
N THR A 149 5.07 -13.66 -0.41
CA THR A 149 6.48 -13.37 -0.16
C THR A 149 7.00 -14.19 1.03
N LYS A 150 8.31 -14.30 1.18
CA LYS A 150 8.90 -14.99 2.35
C LYS A 150 8.42 -14.37 3.67
N THR A 151 8.29 -13.06 3.72
CA THR A 151 7.78 -12.33 4.89
C THR A 151 6.34 -12.70 5.19
N VAL A 152 5.46 -12.73 4.18
CA VAL A 152 4.06 -13.12 4.34
C VAL A 152 3.95 -14.56 4.86
N LYS A 153 4.72 -15.51 4.30
CA LYS A 153 4.75 -16.91 4.76
C LYS A 153 5.17 -17.01 6.22
N PHE A 154 6.28 -16.38 6.56
CA PHE A 154 6.81 -16.37 7.93
C PHE A 154 5.80 -15.80 8.94
N LEU A 155 5.16 -14.68 8.61
CA LEU A 155 4.16 -14.06 9.49
C LEU A 155 2.88 -14.91 9.63
N LYS A 156 2.45 -15.59 8.56
CA LYS A 156 1.32 -16.54 8.60
C LYS A 156 1.61 -17.72 9.54
N GLU A 157 2.82 -18.28 9.51
CA GLU A 157 3.24 -19.35 10.42
C GLU A 157 3.16 -18.90 11.89
N LYS A 158 3.42 -17.61 12.15
CA LYS A 158 3.25 -16.98 13.47
C LYS A 158 1.79 -16.57 13.78
N LYS A 159 0.83 -16.91 12.92
CA LYS A 159 -0.59 -16.54 13.06
C LYS A 159 -0.84 -15.02 13.05
N ILE A 160 0.04 -14.26 12.46
CA ILE A 160 -0.13 -12.82 12.26
C ILE A 160 -1.07 -12.58 11.07
N LYS A 161 -1.99 -11.62 11.19
CA LYS A 161 -2.88 -11.23 10.09
C LYS A 161 -2.07 -10.58 8.97
N THR A 162 -2.09 -11.19 7.78
CA THR A 162 -1.35 -10.71 6.62
C THR A 162 -2.25 -10.57 5.42
N PHE A 163 -1.94 -9.60 4.56
CA PHE A 163 -2.54 -9.41 3.26
C PHE A 163 -1.43 -9.33 2.20
N ASN A 164 -1.69 -9.86 1.00
CA ASN A 164 -0.84 -9.66 -0.18
C ASN A 164 -1.43 -8.57 -1.09
N GLY A 165 -0.72 -8.19 -2.14
CA GLY A 165 -1.11 -7.09 -3.02
C GLY A 165 -2.22 -7.40 -4.03
N LEU A 166 -2.72 -8.66 -4.10
CA LEU A 166 -3.66 -9.06 -5.15
C LEU A 166 -4.99 -8.31 -5.07
N ASP A 167 -5.59 -8.22 -3.89
CA ASP A 167 -6.88 -7.53 -3.73
C ASP A 167 -6.74 -6.03 -4.03
N MET A 168 -5.64 -5.41 -3.59
CA MET A 168 -5.34 -4.03 -3.98
C MET A 168 -5.25 -3.88 -5.50
N PHE A 169 -4.54 -4.79 -6.17
CA PHE A 169 -4.41 -4.80 -7.63
C PHE A 169 -5.77 -4.94 -8.33
N ILE A 170 -6.64 -5.80 -7.83
CA ILE A 170 -7.99 -6.00 -8.38
C ILE A 170 -8.85 -4.73 -8.19
N TYR A 171 -8.93 -4.21 -6.97
CA TYR A 171 -9.80 -3.07 -6.68
C TYR A 171 -9.33 -1.77 -7.35
N GLN A 172 -8.02 -1.54 -7.48
CA GLN A 172 -7.52 -0.39 -8.24
C GLN A 172 -7.89 -0.51 -9.73
N GLY A 173 -7.82 -1.74 -10.28
CA GLY A 173 -8.24 -2.01 -11.65
C GLY A 173 -9.75 -1.80 -11.85
N GLN A 174 -10.58 -2.29 -10.94
CA GLN A 174 -12.03 -2.05 -10.92
C GLN A 174 -12.34 -0.55 -10.92
N LYS A 175 -11.63 0.22 -10.09
CA LYS A 175 -11.80 1.68 -10.02
C LYS A 175 -11.41 2.36 -11.33
N SER A 176 -10.30 1.97 -11.94
CA SER A 176 -9.87 2.51 -13.23
C SER A 176 -10.88 2.17 -14.34
N PHE A 177 -11.37 0.95 -14.37
CA PHE A 177 -12.39 0.53 -15.32
C PHE A 177 -13.69 1.35 -15.16
N TYR A 178 -14.14 1.55 -13.93
CA TYR A 178 -15.28 2.42 -13.65
C TYR A 178 -15.06 3.86 -14.13
N LEU A 179 -13.87 4.40 -13.94
CA LEU A 179 -13.56 5.76 -14.37
C LEU A 179 -13.66 5.91 -15.88
N TRP A 180 -13.23 4.90 -16.64
CA TRP A 180 -13.29 4.91 -18.11
C TRP A 180 -14.68 4.62 -18.67
N ASN A 181 -15.37 3.63 -18.10
CA ASN A 181 -16.58 3.07 -18.70
C ASN A 181 -17.87 3.43 -17.97
N LYS A 182 -17.79 4.01 -16.77
CA LYS A 182 -18.93 4.29 -15.86
C LYS A 182 -19.72 3.04 -15.47
N ILE A 183 -19.11 1.87 -15.64
CA ILE A 183 -19.65 0.57 -15.26
C ILE A 183 -18.77 0.04 -14.13
N ASN A 184 -19.37 -0.44 -13.04
CA ASN A 184 -18.65 -1.09 -11.95
C ASN A 184 -18.68 -2.60 -12.19
N PRO A 185 -17.55 -3.21 -12.67
CA PRO A 185 -17.54 -4.65 -12.95
C PRO A 185 -17.63 -5.45 -11.66
N GLU A 186 -18.29 -6.58 -11.71
CA GLU A 186 -18.26 -7.54 -10.60
C GLU A 186 -16.90 -8.20 -10.49
N ILE A 187 -16.44 -8.38 -9.26
CA ILE A 187 -15.23 -9.14 -8.94
C ILE A 187 -15.70 -10.50 -8.44
N ASP A 188 -15.76 -11.47 -9.35
CA ASP A 188 -16.14 -12.83 -9.04
C ASP A 188 -14.94 -13.76 -8.83
N GLN A 189 -15.21 -14.99 -8.44
CA GLN A 189 -14.17 -15.99 -8.19
C GLN A 189 -13.47 -16.44 -9.49
N GLU A 190 -14.15 -16.38 -10.63
CA GLU A 190 -13.59 -16.75 -11.93
C GLU A 190 -12.49 -15.74 -12.32
N LEU A 191 -12.75 -14.45 -12.21
CA LEU A 191 -11.76 -13.39 -12.43
C LEU A 191 -10.57 -13.57 -11.50
N ILE A 192 -10.80 -13.80 -10.20
CA ILE A 192 -9.71 -13.98 -9.21
C ILE A 192 -8.84 -15.19 -9.59
N ASN A 193 -9.46 -16.32 -9.92
CA ASN A 193 -8.75 -17.54 -10.30
C ASN A 193 -7.96 -17.36 -11.62
N LEU A 194 -8.54 -16.64 -12.59
CA LEU A 194 -7.86 -16.30 -13.82
C LEU A 194 -6.60 -15.47 -13.57
N LEU A 195 -6.70 -14.43 -12.76
CA LEU A 195 -5.55 -13.58 -12.39
C LEU A 195 -4.47 -14.40 -11.69
N ILE A 196 -4.84 -15.21 -10.70
CA ILE A 196 -3.88 -16.07 -9.96
C ILE A 196 -3.16 -17.03 -10.93
N SER A 197 -3.86 -17.57 -11.94
CA SER A 197 -3.26 -18.50 -12.91
C SER A 197 -2.20 -17.85 -13.81
N LYS A 198 -2.11 -16.52 -13.85
CA LYS A 198 -1.15 -15.74 -14.66
C LYS A 198 0.05 -15.20 -13.86
N LEU A 199 0.06 -15.37 -12.54
CA LEU A 199 1.15 -14.94 -11.64
C LEU A 199 2.20 -16.05 -11.48
#